data_4597803b207a2f9f651128289e56d968
#
_entry.id   4597803b207a2f9f651128289e56d968
#
_cell.length_a   1.000
_cell.length_b   1.000
_cell.length_c   1.000
_cell.angle_alpha   90.00
_cell.angle_beta   90.00
_cell.angle_gamma   90.00
#
_symmetry.space_group_name_H-M   'P 1'
#
loop_
_entity.id
_entity.type
_entity.pdbx_description
1 polymer ?
#
loop_
_entity_poly.entity_id
_entity_poly.type
_entity_poly.pdbx_seq_one_letter_code
_entity_poly.pdbx_strand_id
1 'polypeptide(L)' 'MFVPTLDAKIVGEVINEYRKRKGISQEVLSGLADIGRTHLSAIERGKRKPTLETLYRIATALDVNMSDIVIEIEKRIKL' A
#
# COMPACT_ATOMS: atom_id res chain seq x y z
N MET A 1 19.06 -18.59 -11.75
CA MET A 1 19.20 -17.13 -11.86
C MET A 1 18.27 -16.44 -10.87
N PHE A 2 18.77 -15.46 -10.17
CA PHE A 2 17.97 -14.69 -9.23
C PHE A 2 17.25 -13.56 -9.95
N VAL A 3 15.92 -13.49 -9.76
CA VAL A 3 15.10 -12.39 -10.29
C VAL A 3 14.45 -11.69 -9.11
N PRO A 4 14.81 -10.44 -8.84
CA PRO A 4 14.18 -9.73 -7.71
C PRO A 4 12.70 -9.55 -7.95
N THR A 5 11.92 -9.80 -6.90
CA THR A 5 10.49 -9.52 -6.91
C THR A 5 10.14 -8.75 -5.66
N LEU A 6 9.14 -7.89 -5.79
CA LEU A 6 8.64 -7.12 -4.68
C LEU A 6 7.64 -7.98 -3.91
N ASP A 7 7.86 -8.14 -2.60
CA ASP A 7 6.99 -8.95 -1.77
C ASP A 7 5.67 -8.24 -1.53
N ALA A 8 4.60 -8.77 -2.12
CA ALA A 8 3.28 -8.16 -2.01
C ALA A 8 2.79 -8.08 -0.57
N LYS A 9 3.19 -9.04 0.27
CA LYS A 9 2.78 -9.06 1.67
C LYS A 9 3.38 -7.87 2.42
N ILE A 10 4.65 -7.58 2.18
CA ILE A 10 5.31 -6.43 2.82
C ILE A 10 4.66 -5.13 2.35
N VAL A 11 4.40 -5.01 1.05
CA VAL A 11 3.73 -3.82 0.50
C VAL A 11 2.38 -3.61 1.19
N GLY A 12 1.60 -4.68 1.30
CA GLY A 12 0.29 -4.60 1.94
C GLY A 12 0.36 -4.22 3.41
N GLU A 13 1.34 -4.77 4.13
CA GLU A 13 1.53 -4.45 5.54
C GLU A 13 1.85 -2.98 5.75
N VAL A 14 2.71 -2.43 4.92
CA VAL A 14 3.07 -1.01 5.02
C VAL A 14 1.84 -0.12 4.80
N ILE A 15 1.08 -0.41 3.74
CA ILE A 15 -0.13 0.36 3.44
C ILE A 15 -1.13 0.25 4.59
N ASN A 16 -1.32 -0.96 5.11
CA ASN A 16 -2.23 -1.19 6.23
C ASN A 16 -1.83 -0.37 7.46
N GLU A 17 -0.54 -0.33 7.77
CA GLU A 17 -0.05 0.42 8.92
C GLU A 17 -0.24 1.93 8.75
N TYR A 18 0.01 2.45 7.57
CA TYR A 18 -0.25 3.86 7.30
C TYR A 18 -1.73 4.19 7.47
N ARG A 19 -2.60 3.30 6.96
CA ARG A 19 -4.04 3.50 7.10
C ARG A 19 -4.46 3.50 8.57
N LYS A 20 -3.97 2.54 9.34
CA LYS A 20 -4.31 2.43 10.77
C LYS A 20 -3.78 3.62 11.56
N ARG A 21 -2.59 4.10 11.22
CA ARG A 21 -2.04 5.29 11.85
C ARG A 21 -2.91 6.51 11.61
N LYS A 22 -3.50 6.61 10.43
CA LYS A 22 -4.41 7.70 10.13
C LYS A 22 -5.77 7.50 10.80
N GLY A 23 -6.06 6.31 11.30
CA GLY A 23 -7.30 6.04 12.01
C GLY A 23 -8.52 5.91 11.12
N ILE A 24 -8.35 5.49 9.87
CA ILE A 24 -9.48 5.35 8.95
C ILE A 24 -9.66 3.90 8.53
N SER A 25 -10.89 3.56 8.15
CA SER A 25 -11.24 2.21 7.71
C SER A 25 -10.83 1.98 6.25
N GLN A 26 -10.87 0.71 5.84
CA GLN A 26 -10.67 0.38 4.42
C GLN A 26 -11.71 1.05 3.55
N GLU A 27 -12.95 1.11 4.03
CA GLU A 27 -14.03 1.74 3.27
C GLU A 27 -13.73 3.22 3.02
N VAL A 28 -13.28 3.92 4.05
CA VAL A 28 -12.95 5.34 3.92
C VAL A 28 -11.77 5.53 2.99
N LEU A 29 -10.70 4.76 3.19
CA LEU A 29 -9.50 4.92 2.36
C LEU A 29 -9.79 4.59 0.90
N SER A 30 -10.51 3.50 0.64
CA SER A 30 -10.80 3.12 -0.74
C SER A 30 -11.65 4.18 -1.43
N GLY A 31 -12.59 4.78 -0.71
CA GLY A 31 -13.40 5.88 -1.26
C GLY A 31 -12.56 7.10 -1.59
N LEU A 32 -11.66 7.48 -0.69
CA LEU A 32 -10.79 8.64 -0.92
C LEU A 32 -9.80 8.41 -2.05
N ALA A 33 -9.32 7.18 -2.19
CA ALA A 33 -8.37 6.82 -3.24
C ALA A 33 -9.03 6.47 -4.57
N ASP A 34 -10.35 6.42 -4.59
CA ASP A 34 -11.14 6.04 -5.76
C ASP A 34 -10.73 4.67 -6.31
N ILE A 35 -10.62 3.70 -5.40
CA ILE A 35 -10.40 2.30 -5.76
C ILE A 35 -11.46 1.46 -5.06
N GLY A 36 -11.69 0.25 -5.56
CA GLY A 36 -12.66 -0.64 -4.92
C GLY A 36 -12.18 -1.08 -3.55
N ARG A 37 -13.10 -1.21 -2.59
CA ARG A 37 -12.76 -1.70 -1.26
C ARG A 37 -12.18 -3.11 -1.31
N THR A 38 -12.72 -3.96 -2.17
CA THR A 38 -12.21 -5.31 -2.37
C THR A 38 -10.77 -5.28 -2.89
N HIS A 39 -10.48 -4.34 -3.78
CA HIS A 39 -9.13 -4.16 -4.33
C HIS A 39 -8.17 -3.73 -3.21
N LEU A 40 -8.57 -2.75 -2.40
CA LEU A 40 -7.72 -2.31 -1.28
C LEU A 40 -7.49 -3.44 -0.29
N SER A 41 -8.53 -4.19 0.04
CA SER A 41 -8.42 -5.34 0.93
C SER A 41 -7.42 -6.36 0.40
N ALA A 42 -7.49 -6.66 -0.90
CA ALA A 42 -6.56 -7.60 -1.52
C ALA A 42 -5.11 -7.10 -1.45
N ILE A 43 -4.91 -5.80 -1.65
CA ILE A 43 -3.59 -5.19 -1.54
C ILE A 43 -3.06 -5.32 -0.11
N GLU A 44 -3.88 -4.98 0.89
CA GLU A 44 -3.45 -5.03 2.29
C GLU A 44 -3.15 -6.44 2.76
N ARG A 45 -3.84 -7.44 2.19
CA ARG A 45 -3.61 -8.85 2.53
C ARG A 45 -2.46 -9.49 1.75
N GLY A 46 -1.80 -8.72 0.87
CA GLY A 46 -0.69 -9.24 0.08
C GLY A 46 -1.12 -10.15 -1.05
N LYS A 47 -2.38 -10.07 -1.48
CA LYS A 47 -2.87 -10.86 -2.61
C LYS A 47 -2.66 -10.18 -3.95
N ARG A 48 -2.50 -8.87 -3.95
CA ARG A 48 -2.27 -8.09 -5.15
C ARG A 48 -1.30 -6.96 -4.85
N LYS A 49 -0.45 -6.65 -5.82
CA LYS A 49 0.40 -5.47 -5.72
C LYS A 49 -0.31 -4.30 -6.37
N PRO A 50 -0.24 -3.11 -5.78
CA PRO A 50 -0.81 -1.94 -6.43
C PRO A 50 0.03 -1.57 -7.65
N THR A 51 -0.62 -1.01 -8.67
CA THR A 51 0.12 -0.33 -9.72
C THR A 51 0.71 0.93 -9.12
N LEU A 52 1.65 1.54 -9.83
CA LEU A 52 2.23 2.80 -9.38
C LEU A 52 1.15 3.87 -9.22
N GLU A 53 0.18 3.90 -10.15
CA GLU A 53 -0.91 4.86 -10.05
C GLU A 53 -1.79 4.60 -8.83
N THR A 54 -2.12 3.34 -8.57
CA THR A 54 -2.92 2.99 -7.39
C THR A 54 -2.19 3.39 -6.12
N LEU A 55 -0.89 3.15 -6.07
CA LEU A 55 -0.09 3.56 -4.92
C LEU A 55 -0.10 5.08 -4.74
N TYR A 56 -0.01 5.82 -5.84
CA TYR A 56 -0.10 7.28 -5.78
C TYR A 56 -1.44 7.74 -5.22
N ARG A 57 -2.53 7.13 -5.65
CA ARG A 57 -3.86 7.45 -5.14
C ARG A 57 -4.00 7.15 -3.65
N ILE A 58 -3.46 6.01 -3.22
CA ILE A 58 -3.48 5.62 -1.81
C ILE A 58 -2.67 6.62 -0.98
N ALA A 59 -1.47 6.95 -1.42
CA ALA A 59 -0.60 7.88 -0.70
C ALA A 59 -1.27 9.26 -0.58
N THR A 60 -1.86 9.74 -1.68
CA THR A 60 -2.55 11.02 -1.67
C THR A 60 -3.72 11.01 -0.69
N ALA A 61 -4.50 9.93 -0.68
CA ALA A 61 -5.61 9.78 0.23
C ALA A 61 -5.16 9.72 1.69
N LEU A 62 -3.98 9.17 1.94
CA LEU A 62 -3.39 9.11 3.27
C LEU A 62 -2.65 10.38 3.66
N ASP A 63 -2.56 11.34 2.75
CA ASP A 63 -1.85 12.60 2.96
C ASP A 63 -0.38 12.38 3.28
N VAL A 64 0.24 11.44 2.55
CA VAL A 64 1.68 11.19 2.65
C VAL A 64 2.26 11.17 1.25
N ASN A 65 3.58 11.32 1.15
CA ASN A 65 4.25 11.18 -0.12
C ASN A 65 4.35 9.69 -0.50
N MET A 66 4.18 9.40 -1.78
CA MET A 66 4.36 8.04 -2.27
C MET A 66 5.75 7.52 -1.91
N SER A 67 6.75 8.39 -1.93
CA SER A 67 8.12 8.02 -1.58
C SER A 67 8.24 7.55 -0.14
N ASP A 68 7.44 8.10 0.79
CA ASP A 68 7.49 7.66 2.19
C ASP A 68 7.10 6.18 2.30
N ILE A 69 6.07 5.79 1.57
CA ILE A 69 5.61 4.40 1.56
C ILE A 69 6.67 3.50 0.94
N VAL A 70 7.25 3.92 -0.18
CA VAL A 70 8.25 3.13 -0.89
C VAL A 70 9.51 2.96 -0.04
N ILE A 71 9.95 4.01 0.63
CA ILE A 71 11.12 3.94 1.50
C ILE A 71 10.89 2.91 2.62
N GLU A 72 9.72 2.93 3.21
CA GLU A 72 9.41 1.98 4.28
C GLU A 72 9.37 0.55 3.76
N ILE A 73 8.82 0.35 2.57
CA ILE A 73 8.82 -0.97 1.92
C ILE A 73 10.26 -1.44 1.71
N GLU A 74 11.10 -0.57 1.17
CA GLU A 74 12.50 -0.93 0.90
C GLU A 74 13.25 -1.33 2.17
N LYS A 75 12.98 -0.62 3.27
CA LYS A 75 13.62 -0.97 4.55
C LYS A 75 13.28 -2.38 5.00
N ARG A 76 12.05 -2.82 4.73
CA ARG A 76 11.58 -4.13 5.21
C ARG A 76 11.99 -5.27 4.32
N ILE A 77 12.21 -5.03 3.03
CA ILE A 77 12.66 -6.06 2.11
C ILE A 77 14.17 -6.12 2.02
N LYS A 78 14.86 -5.25 2.71
CA LYS A 78 16.31 -5.20 2.67
C LYS A 78 16.89 -6.47 3.26
N LEU A 79 17.86 -7.03 2.58
CA LEU A 79 18.55 -8.27 3.00
C LEU A 79 19.78 -7.97 3.84
#